data_8451ad2d2d90f67569d33f466ae59cb6
#
_entry.id   8451ad2d2d90f67569d33f466ae59cb6
#
_cell.length_a   1.000
_cell.length_b   1.000
_cell.length_c   1.000
_cell.angle_alpha   90.00
_cell.angle_beta   90.00
_cell.angle_gamma   90.00
#
_symmetry.space_group_name_H-M   'P 1'
#
loop_
_entity.id
_entity.type
_entity.pdbx_description
1 polymer ?
#
loop_
_entity_poly.entity_id
_entity_poly.type
_entity_poly.pdbx_seq_one_letter_code
_entity_poly.pdbx_strand_id
1 'polypeptide(L)'
;MSWDLTIDKQLAFNVGYGASKPLRDAEAFAMYWHAEGMKSAFSGTIILNGKQYIVTPEKSFGYADKNWGRDFTSPWVWLSSCCLRSKKTGQLLQDRVFDIGGGRPKIYFVPLDRRLLGVFWYEGKEYDFNFSKLHLLVKTDFSFDEQDNLVVWHVRQENIHAMMETEVFCKKKDMLFVNYEAPDGSKRHNRLWNGGNGWGTVKLYDKKDGQLILVDEVEATHIGCEYGEYDDDLH
;
A
#
# COMPACT_ATOMS: atom_id res chain seq x y z
N MET A 1 15.93 -20.30 -10.07
CA MET A 1 14.77 -19.64 -10.69
C MET A 1 15.27 -18.66 -11.72
N SER A 2 14.64 -18.59 -12.88
CA SER A 2 14.88 -17.56 -13.92
C SER A 2 13.54 -17.11 -14.49
N TRP A 3 13.50 -15.92 -15.06
CA TRP A 3 12.30 -15.38 -15.70
C TRP A 3 12.68 -14.48 -16.88
N ASP A 4 11.75 -14.43 -17.83
CA ASP A 4 11.75 -13.48 -18.95
C ASP A 4 10.33 -12.94 -19.04
N LEU A 5 10.14 -11.68 -18.59
CA LEU A 5 8.82 -11.08 -18.40
C LEU A 5 8.76 -9.69 -19.03
N THR A 6 7.70 -9.45 -19.75
CA THR A 6 7.26 -8.11 -20.17
C THR A 6 6.29 -7.58 -19.14
N ILE A 7 6.45 -6.32 -18.75
CA ILE A 7 5.63 -5.62 -17.77
C ILE A 7 4.90 -4.48 -18.47
N ASP A 8 3.57 -4.53 -18.44
CA ASP A 8 2.70 -3.44 -18.90
C ASP A 8 2.08 -2.72 -17.69
N LYS A 9 2.59 -1.52 -17.42
CA LYS A 9 2.14 -0.68 -16.29
C LYS A 9 0.83 0.01 -16.66
N GLN A 10 -0.30 -0.53 -16.21
CA GLN A 10 -1.64 -0.06 -16.54
C GLN A 10 -2.12 1.10 -15.67
N LEU A 11 -1.85 1.04 -14.38
CA LEU A 11 -2.14 2.11 -13.42
C LEU A 11 -0.89 2.46 -12.64
N ALA A 12 -0.52 3.73 -12.67
CA ALA A 12 0.55 4.28 -11.86
C ALA A 12 -0.02 5.38 -10.97
N PHE A 13 0.24 5.30 -9.70
CA PHE A 13 -0.13 6.35 -8.77
C PHE A 13 1.05 7.29 -8.61
N ASN A 14 0.87 8.50 -9.08
CA ASN A 14 1.78 9.55 -8.74
C ASN A 14 1.52 9.98 -7.30
N VAL A 15 1.89 9.17 -6.34
CA VAL A 15 1.92 9.56 -4.91
C VAL A 15 2.81 10.80 -4.75
N GLY A 16 3.33 11.26 -5.87
CA GLY A 16 4.18 12.43 -5.91
C GLY A 16 5.44 12.18 -5.10
N TYR A 17 6.00 10.98 -5.26
CA TYR A 17 7.16 10.64 -4.48
C TYR A 17 6.90 10.72 -2.96
N GLY A 18 5.70 10.41 -2.51
CA GLY A 18 5.30 10.50 -1.12
C GLY A 18 5.09 11.92 -0.59
N ALA A 19 5.36 12.94 -1.38
CA ALA A 19 5.25 14.33 -0.95
C ALA A 19 4.76 15.25 -2.07
N SER A 20 4.13 16.34 -1.71
CA SER A 20 3.85 17.43 -2.65
C SER A 20 5.14 18.04 -3.22
N LYS A 21 5.07 18.60 -4.43
CA LYS A 21 6.26 19.12 -5.13
C LYS A 21 7.11 20.06 -4.27
N PRO A 22 6.58 21.06 -3.55
CA PRO A 22 7.41 21.94 -2.72
C PRO A 22 8.19 21.20 -1.63
N LEU A 23 7.59 20.19 -1.01
CA LEU A 23 8.23 19.40 0.04
C LEU A 23 9.32 18.46 -0.52
N ARG A 24 9.12 17.98 -1.77
CA ARG A 24 10.17 17.22 -2.47
C ARG A 24 11.36 18.09 -2.85
N ASP A 25 11.09 19.24 -3.46
CA ASP A 25 12.15 20.16 -3.89
C ASP A 25 13.00 20.65 -2.69
N ALA A 26 12.38 20.71 -1.51
CA ALA A 26 13.05 21.04 -0.25
C ALA A 26 13.70 19.85 0.45
N GLU A 27 13.62 18.63 -0.13
CA GLU A 27 14.09 17.37 0.50
C GLU A 27 13.60 17.21 1.95
N ALA A 28 12.35 17.61 2.20
CA ALA A 28 11.82 17.76 3.55
C ALA A 28 11.61 16.44 4.28
N PHE A 29 11.35 15.34 3.56
CA PHE A 29 11.12 14.03 4.16
C PHE A 29 12.40 13.18 4.19
N ALA A 30 12.50 12.34 5.23
CA ALA A 30 13.60 11.39 5.35
C ALA A 30 13.45 10.21 4.38
N MET A 31 12.22 9.88 3.99
CA MET A 31 11.89 8.79 3.06
C MET A 31 10.87 9.25 2.02
N TYR A 32 11.04 8.76 0.82
CA TYR A 32 10.11 8.93 -0.30
C TYR A 32 9.71 7.56 -0.86
N TRP A 33 8.50 7.50 -1.37
CA TRP A 33 7.94 6.30 -1.97
C TRP A 33 7.14 6.67 -3.22
N HIS A 34 7.28 5.88 -4.27
CA HIS A 34 6.56 6.05 -5.52
C HIS A 34 6.11 4.71 -6.07
N ALA A 35 4.81 4.55 -6.24
CA ALA A 35 4.24 3.39 -6.91
C ALA A 35 4.27 3.62 -8.44
N GLU A 36 5.24 3.01 -9.11
CA GLU A 36 5.42 3.12 -10.56
C GLU A 36 4.41 2.30 -11.36
N GLY A 37 3.83 1.28 -10.74
CA GLY A 37 2.85 0.41 -11.35
C GLY A 37 2.06 -0.34 -10.29
N MET A 38 1.00 0.29 -9.77
CA MET A 38 0.10 -0.33 -8.78
C MET A 38 -0.70 -1.48 -9.37
N LYS A 39 -1.00 -1.41 -10.66
CA LYS A 39 -1.56 -2.49 -11.46
C LYS A 39 -0.71 -2.61 -12.71
N SER A 40 0.06 -3.68 -12.78
CA SER A 40 0.90 -4.02 -13.92
C SER A 40 0.54 -5.41 -14.41
N ALA A 41 0.27 -5.56 -15.70
CA ALA A 41 0.07 -6.86 -16.30
C ALA A 41 1.40 -7.46 -16.73
N PHE A 42 1.56 -8.77 -16.52
CA PHE A 42 2.79 -9.49 -16.84
C PHE A 42 2.53 -10.53 -17.90
N SER A 43 3.48 -10.66 -18.84
CA SER A 43 3.49 -11.74 -19.84
C SER A 43 4.90 -12.29 -20.01
N GLY A 44 5.01 -13.57 -20.34
CA GLY A 44 6.29 -14.22 -20.56
C GLY A 44 6.42 -15.58 -19.89
N THR A 45 7.60 -15.89 -19.35
CA THR A 45 7.88 -17.20 -18.75
C THR A 45 8.64 -17.09 -17.44
N ILE A 46 8.34 -18.02 -16.53
CA ILE A 46 9.10 -18.24 -15.30
C ILE A 46 9.53 -19.71 -15.27
N ILE A 47 10.80 -19.97 -14.96
CA ILE A 47 11.33 -21.31 -14.71
C ILE A 47 11.67 -21.42 -13.23
N LEU A 48 10.99 -22.30 -12.52
CA LEU A 48 11.22 -22.58 -11.12
C LEU A 48 11.47 -24.08 -10.92
N ASN A 49 12.62 -24.43 -10.36
CA ASN A 49 13.04 -25.83 -10.13
C ASN A 49 12.90 -26.72 -11.38
N GLY A 50 13.30 -26.18 -12.55
CA GLY A 50 13.25 -26.89 -13.84
C GLY A 50 11.84 -26.94 -14.48
N LYS A 51 10.79 -26.48 -13.80
CA LYS A 51 9.44 -26.41 -14.34
C LYS A 51 9.17 -25.02 -14.92
N GLN A 52 8.67 -24.99 -16.16
CA GLN A 52 8.29 -23.77 -16.85
C GLN A 52 6.80 -23.41 -16.57
N TYR A 53 6.57 -22.13 -16.30
CA TYR A 53 5.26 -21.53 -16.13
C TYR A 53 5.09 -20.44 -17.19
N ILE A 54 3.94 -20.46 -17.85
CA ILE A 54 3.53 -19.42 -18.79
C ILE A 54 2.79 -18.35 -18.02
N VAL A 55 3.25 -17.13 -18.15
CA VAL A 55 2.65 -15.93 -17.54
C VAL A 55 1.82 -15.21 -18.59
N THR A 56 0.55 -14.99 -18.31
CA THR A 56 -0.36 -14.29 -19.23
C THR A 56 -0.99 -13.06 -18.57
N PRO A 57 -1.19 -11.97 -19.30
CA PRO A 57 -1.64 -10.70 -18.72
C PRO A 57 -3.06 -10.75 -18.13
N GLU A 58 -3.87 -11.71 -18.54
CA GLU A 58 -5.25 -11.87 -18.03
C GLU A 58 -5.26 -12.46 -16.61
N LYS A 59 -4.20 -13.18 -16.22
CA LYS A 59 -4.12 -13.92 -14.96
C LYS A 59 -2.97 -13.46 -14.05
N SER A 60 -2.07 -12.65 -14.59
CA SER A 60 -0.83 -12.30 -13.89
C SER A 60 -0.71 -10.80 -13.77
N PHE A 61 -0.95 -10.32 -12.58
CA PHE A 61 -0.78 -8.92 -12.21
C PHE A 61 0.32 -8.81 -11.18
N GLY A 62 0.98 -7.67 -11.18
CA GLY A 62 2.01 -7.36 -10.22
C GLY A 62 2.00 -5.90 -9.85
N TYR A 63 2.92 -5.59 -8.96
CA TYR A 63 3.13 -4.29 -8.38
C TYR A 63 4.60 -3.90 -8.58
N ALA A 64 4.83 -2.63 -8.85
CA ALA A 64 6.17 -2.08 -8.95
C ALA A 64 6.22 -0.74 -8.23
N ASP A 65 7.13 -0.61 -7.29
CA ASP A 65 7.36 0.62 -6.57
C ASP A 65 8.86 0.92 -6.40
N LYS A 66 9.12 2.05 -5.79
CA LYS A 66 10.46 2.53 -5.48
C LYS A 66 10.43 3.34 -4.20
N ASN A 67 11.33 2.99 -3.30
CA ASN A 67 11.63 3.75 -2.08
C ASN A 67 13.03 4.35 -2.19
N TRP A 68 13.21 5.58 -1.69
CA TRP A 68 14.53 6.21 -1.56
C TRP A 68 14.50 7.26 -0.46
N GLY A 69 15.68 7.65 0.02
CA GLY A 69 15.83 8.65 1.07
C GLY A 69 17.01 8.36 1.97
N ARG A 70 16.99 8.94 3.16
CA ARG A 70 18.06 8.84 4.17
C ARG A 70 17.73 7.85 5.27
N ASP A 71 16.45 7.60 5.52
CA ASP A 71 15.95 6.78 6.62
C ASP A 71 14.68 6.06 6.19
N PHE A 72 14.31 4.98 6.87
CA PHE A 72 13.07 4.29 6.67
C PHE A 72 12.07 4.69 7.76
N THR A 73 10.76 4.69 7.47
CA THR A 73 9.75 5.06 8.49
C THR A 73 9.46 3.88 9.43
N SER A 74 9.23 4.17 10.71
CA SER A 74 8.82 3.19 11.72
C SER A 74 7.64 3.76 12.54
N PRO A 75 6.51 3.01 12.72
CA PRO A 75 6.25 1.76 12.01
C PRO A 75 6.12 1.97 10.50
N TRP A 76 6.37 0.91 9.73
CA TRP A 76 6.08 0.83 8.31
C TRP A 76 4.80 0.02 8.11
N VAL A 77 3.90 0.52 7.27
CA VAL A 77 2.68 -0.17 6.81
C VAL A 77 2.63 -0.10 5.30
N TRP A 78 2.33 -1.22 4.66
CA TRP A 78 1.98 -1.25 3.25
C TRP A 78 0.88 -2.27 2.98
N LEU A 79 -0.14 -1.84 2.23
CA LEU A 79 -1.27 -2.66 1.80
C LEU A 79 -1.63 -2.29 0.36
N SER A 80 -1.64 -3.28 -0.53
CA SER A 80 -2.00 -3.03 -1.93
C SER A 80 -2.65 -4.23 -2.59
N SER A 81 -3.69 -4.01 -3.40
CA SER A 81 -4.26 -5.03 -4.28
C SER A 81 -5.00 -4.41 -5.47
N CYS A 82 -4.93 -5.11 -6.60
CA CYS A 82 -5.80 -4.90 -7.76
C CYS A 82 -6.83 -6.03 -7.97
N CYS A 83 -6.92 -6.98 -7.04
CA CYS A 83 -7.89 -8.09 -7.08
C CYS A 83 -9.12 -7.75 -6.23
N LEU A 84 -9.98 -6.87 -6.73
CA LEU A 84 -11.08 -6.26 -6.02
C LEU A 84 -12.42 -6.66 -6.62
N ARG A 85 -13.31 -7.22 -5.80
CA ARG A 85 -14.68 -7.63 -6.18
C ARG A 85 -15.69 -6.76 -5.44
N SER A 86 -16.55 -6.07 -6.18
CA SER A 86 -17.65 -5.29 -5.61
C SER A 86 -18.66 -6.20 -4.91
N LYS A 87 -19.00 -5.92 -3.68
CA LYS A 87 -20.14 -6.59 -3.02
C LYS A 87 -21.48 -6.12 -3.56
N LYS A 88 -21.54 -4.91 -4.09
CA LYS A 88 -22.75 -4.34 -4.66
C LYS A 88 -23.17 -5.03 -5.96
N THR A 89 -22.22 -5.39 -6.82
CA THR A 89 -22.48 -6.02 -8.13
C THR A 89 -22.09 -7.49 -8.18
N GLY A 90 -21.30 -7.98 -7.24
CA GLY A 90 -20.71 -9.32 -7.25
C GLY A 90 -19.63 -9.52 -8.31
N GLN A 91 -19.26 -8.46 -9.04
CA GLN A 91 -18.31 -8.54 -10.16
C GLN A 91 -16.92 -8.05 -9.75
N LEU A 92 -15.92 -8.59 -10.43
CA LEU A 92 -14.57 -8.06 -10.36
C LEU A 92 -14.58 -6.67 -11.01
N LEU A 93 -14.13 -5.65 -10.29
CA LEU A 93 -14.02 -4.29 -10.80
C LEU A 93 -13.06 -4.24 -11.99
N GLN A 94 -13.31 -3.41 -12.99
CA GLN A 94 -12.51 -3.35 -14.22
C GLN A 94 -11.26 -2.49 -14.03
N ASP A 95 -11.46 -1.25 -13.65
CA ASP A 95 -10.40 -0.27 -13.48
C ASP A 95 -10.24 0.05 -11.99
N ARG A 96 -9.31 -0.68 -11.34
CA ARG A 96 -9.26 -0.80 -9.89
C ARG A 96 -7.87 -1.02 -9.33
N VAL A 97 -7.60 -0.38 -8.24
CA VAL A 97 -6.50 -0.71 -7.31
C VAL A 97 -6.67 0.13 -6.05
N PHE A 98 -6.36 -0.42 -4.89
CA PHE A 98 -6.04 0.39 -3.72
C PHE A 98 -4.57 0.20 -3.35
N ASP A 99 -3.99 1.25 -2.81
CA ASP A 99 -2.60 1.26 -2.36
C ASP A 99 -2.45 2.19 -1.16
N ILE A 100 -1.93 1.68 -0.07
CA ILE A 100 -1.76 2.37 1.21
C ILE A 100 -0.35 2.11 1.68
N GLY A 101 0.39 3.16 2.04
CA GLY A 101 1.73 2.99 2.57
C GLY A 101 2.19 4.17 3.41
N GLY A 102 3.14 3.90 4.31
CA GLY A 102 3.73 4.92 5.17
C GLY A 102 3.87 4.49 6.61
N GLY A 103 3.76 5.44 7.54
CA GLY A 103 3.95 5.19 8.96
C GLY A 103 4.09 6.49 9.75
N ARG A 104 5.25 6.73 10.35
CA ARG A 104 5.60 8.00 11.02
C ARG A 104 6.65 8.75 10.22
N PRO A 105 6.30 9.47 9.16
CA PRO A 105 7.27 10.22 8.38
C PRO A 105 7.87 11.35 9.22
N LYS A 106 9.14 11.68 8.94
CA LYS A 106 9.81 12.84 9.53
C LYS A 106 9.88 13.95 8.51
N ILE A 107 9.49 15.17 8.91
CA ILE A 107 9.80 16.39 8.18
C ILE A 107 11.09 16.96 8.79
N TYR A 108 12.19 16.89 8.03
CA TYR A 108 13.55 17.09 8.51
C TYR A 108 13.87 16.14 9.68
N PHE A 109 13.83 16.63 10.92
CA PHE A 109 14.06 15.88 12.16
C PHE A 109 12.82 15.78 13.06
N VAL A 110 11.68 16.37 12.65
CA VAL A 110 10.43 16.37 13.43
C VAL A 110 9.57 15.19 12.98
N PRO A 111 9.33 14.18 13.85
CA PRO A 111 8.43 13.10 13.53
C PRO A 111 6.98 13.63 13.47
N LEU A 112 6.27 13.28 12.43
CA LEU A 112 4.83 13.44 12.38
C LEU A 112 4.17 12.26 13.10
N ASP A 113 2.99 12.51 13.67
CA ASP A 113 2.16 11.40 14.10
C ASP A 113 1.76 10.52 12.91
N ARG A 114 1.26 9.33 13.21
CA ARG A 114 0.90 8.30 12.21
C ARG A 114 0.28 8.89 10.95
N ARG A 115 0.93 8.74 9.80
CA ARG A 115 0.51 9.25 8.50
C ARG A 115 0.72 8.20 7.43
N LEU A 116 -0.34 7.83 6.76
CA LEU A 116 -0.29 6.97 5.58
C LEU A 116 -0.65 7.78 4.34
N LEU A 117 0.03 7.48 3.27
CA LEU A 117 -0.43 7.82 1.93
C LEU A 117 -1.42 6.75 1.50
N GLY A 118 -2.44 7.11 0.77
CA GLY A 118 -3.40 6.16 0.24
C GLY A 118 -4.04 6.66 -1.04
N VAL A 119 -4.41 5.72 -1.86
CA VAL A 119 -5.25 5.94 -3.03
C VAL A 119 -6.17 4.75 -3.22
N PHE A 120 -7.37 5.03 -3.69
CA PHE A 120 -8.23 4.03 -4.27
C PHE A 120 -8.64 4.49 -5.67
N TRP A 121 -8.16 3.77 -6.67
CA TRP A 121 -8.64 3.90 -8.03
C TRP A 121 -9.85 3.00 -8.21
N TYR A 122 -11.02 3.61 -8.33
CA TYR A 122 -12.30 2.91 -8.38
C TYR A 122 -13.04 3.31 -9.66
N GLU A 123 -13.12 2.38 -10.62
CA GLU A 123 -13.84 2.53 -11.89
C GLU A 123 -13.51 3.86 -12.61
N GLY A 124 -12.21 4.15 -12.73
CA GLY A 124 -11.71 5.35 -13.40
C GLY A 124 -11.72 6.63 -12.57
N LYS A 125 -12.20 6.58 -11.31
CA LYS A 125 -12.15 7.71 -10.37
C LYS A 125 -11.06 7.51 -9.34
N GLU A 126 -10.19 8.50 -9.19
CA GLU A 126 -9.16 8.53 -8.15
C GLU A 126 -9.71 9.10 -6.85
N TYR A 127 -9.51 8.37 -5.76
CA TYR A 127 -9.71 8.81 -4.39
C TYR A 127 -8.35 8.94 -3.72
N ASP A 128 -7.91 10.16 -3.50
CA ASP A 128 -6.57 10.49 -3.03
C ASP A 128 -6.59 10.85 -1.54
N PHE A 129 -5.80 10.14 -0.74
CA PHE A 129 -5.62 10.34 0.70
C PHE A 129 -4.18 10.75 1.03
N ASN A 130 -3.53 11.53 0.16
CA ASN A 130 -2.17 12.01 0.39
C ASN A 130 -2.16 13.14 1.42
N PHE A 131 -1.67 12.86 2.62
CA PHE A 131 -1.59 13.83 3.72
C PHE A 131 -0.70 15.04 3.41
N SER A 132 0.26 14.92 2.49
CA SER A 132 1.13 16.03 2.09
C SER A 132 0.43 17.06 1.19
N LYS A 133 -0.75 16.73 0.67
CA LYS A 133 -1.66 17.65 0.00
C LYS A 133 -2.53 18.34 1.04
N LEU A 134 -2.00 19.40 1.65
CA LEU A 134 -2.60 20.04 2.83
C LEU A 134 -4.06 20.46 2.64
N HIS A 135 -4.45 20.80 1.40
CA HIS A 135 -5.84 21.18 1.07
C HIS A 135 -6.85 20.03 1.23
N LEU A 136 -6.39 18.77 1.25
CA LEU A 136 -7.27 17.61 1.44
C LEU A 136 -7.61 17.35 2.91
N LEU A 137 -6.84 17.91 3.84
CA LEU A 137 -7.02 17.74 5.30
C LEU A 137 -7.12 16.25 5.70
N VAL A 138 -6.23 15.42 5.16
CA VAL A 138 -6.25 13.98 5.37
C VAL A 138 -6.01 13.63 6.83
N LYS A 139 -6.90 12.79 7.36
CA LYS A 139 -6.76 12.13 8.66
C LYS A 139 -6.50 10.64 8.42
N THR A 140 -5.62 10.06 9.22
CA THR A 140 -5.29 8.65 9.17
C THR A 140 -5.37 8.06 10.57
N ASP A 141 -5.98 6.89 10.67
CA ASP A 141 -5.92 6.03 11.83
C ASP A 141 -5.61 4.60 11.36
N PHE A 142 -4.73 3.91 12.08
CA PHE A 142 -4.42 2.52 11.77
C PHE A 142 -3.99 1.74 13.00
N SER A 143 -4.30 0.45 13.01
CA SER A 143 -3.77 -0.53 13.95
C SER A 143 -3.23 -1.75 13.23
N PHE A 144 -2.31 -2.44 13.90
CA PHE A 144 -1.78 -3.74 13.53
C PHE A 144 -1.86 -4.64 14.75
N ASP A 145 -2.46 -5.82 14.59
CA ASP A 145 -2.67 -6.77 15.66
C ASP A 145 -2.17 -8.15 15.25
N GLU A 146 -1.37 -8.77 16.11
CA GLU A 146 -0.95 -10.15 15.97
C GLU A 146 -1.85 -11.07 16.81
N GLN A 147 -2.60 -11.91 16.11
CA GLN A 147 -3.38 -13.00 16.70
C GLN A 147 -2.63 -14.33 16.54
N ASP A 148 -3.11 -15.44 17.11
CA ASP A 148 -2.39 -16.73 17.12
C ASP A 148 -1.84 -17.13 15.74
N ASN A 149 -2.70 -17.18 14.72
CA ASN A 149 -2.34 -17.62 13.37
C ASN A 149 -2.50 -16.54 12.30
N LEU A 150 -2.92 -15.34 12.67
CA LEU A 150 -3.23 -14.24 11.78
C LEU A 150 -2.49 -12.97 12.21
N VAL A 151 -2.26 -12.13 11.23
CA VAL A 151 -2.00 -10.71 11.43
C VAL A 151 -3.13 -9.92 10.80
N VAL A 152 -3.50 -8.82 11.43
CA VAL A 152 -4.68 -8.03 11.07
C VAL A 152 -4.28 -6.56 11.01
N TRP A 153 -4.69 -5.90 9.95
CA TRP A 153 -4.56 -4.45 9.79
C TRP A 153 -5.94 -3.82 9.71
N HIS A 154 -6.13 -2.74 10.45
CA HIS A 154 -7.25 -1.84 10.28
C HIS A 154 -6.71 -0.47 9.89
N VAL A 155 -7.17 0.07 8.79
CA VAL A 155 -6.77 1.40 8.31
C VAL A 155 -8.00 2.21 7.98
N ARG A 156 -8.07 3.43 8.51
CA ARG A 156 -9.05 4.42 8.12
C ARG A 156 -8.34 5.66 7.64
N GLN A 157 -8.68 6.08 6.44
CA GLN A 157 -8.22 7.34 5.85
C GLN A 157 -9.42 8.18 5.43
N GLU A 158 -9.36 9.46 5.75
CA GLU A 158 -10.47 10.38 5.52
C GLU A 158 -9.93 11.73 5.07
N ASN A 159 -10.55 12.32 4.08
CA ASN A 159 -10.30 13.67 3.63
C ASN A 159 -11.62 14.48 3.58
N ILE A 160 -11.59 15.68 3.04
CA ILE A 160 -12.80 16.54 2.95
C ILE A 160 -13.85 16.00 1.95
N HIS A 161 -13.48 15.07 1.05
CA HIS A 161 -14.35 14.59 -0.02
C HIS A 161 -14.75 13.11 0.13
N ALA A 162 -13.95 12.32 0.84
CA ALA A 162 -14.12 10.87 0.88
C ALA A 162 -13.57 10.25 2.17
N MET A 163 -13.95 8.99 2.39
CA MET A 163 -13.38 8.13 3.43
C MET A 163 -13.17 6.73 2.88
N MET A 164 -12.09 6.08 3.31
CA MET A 164 -11.78 4.69 3.04
C MET A 164 -11.50 3.96 4.35
N GLU A 165 -12.16 2.84 4.55
CA GLU A 165 -11.90 1.91 5.66
C GLU A 165 -11.44 0.59 5.08
N THR A 166 -10.29 0.11 5.54
CA THR A 166 -9.64 -1.10 5.05
C THR A 166 -9.38 -2.04 6.21
N GLU A 167 -9.82 -3.27 6.09
CA GLU A 167 -9.51 -4.36 7.01
C GLU A 167 -8.84 -5.48 6.23
N VAL A 168 -7.64 -5.88 6.65
CA VAL A 168 -6.82 -6.89 5.97
C VAL A 168 -6.37 -7.94 6.95
N PHE A 169 -6.40 -9.18 6.49
CA PHE A 169 -5.94 -10.37 7.21
C PHE A 169 -4.86 -11.07 6.39
N CYS A 170 -3.86 -11.63 7.06
CA CYS A 170 -2.92 -12.55 6.45
C CYS A 170 -2.55 -13.66 7.43
N LYS A 171 -2.42 -14.90 6.93
CA LYS A 171 -1.95 -16.01 7.77
C LYS A 171 -0.45 -15.87 8.00
N LYS A 172 0.00 -15.96 9.25
CA LYS A 172 1.43 -15.89 9.61
C LYS A 172 2.29 -16.89 8.81
N LYS A 173 1.77 -18.08 8.53
CA LYS A 173 2.47 -19.09 7.70
C LYS A 173 2.68 -18.70 6.24
N ASP A 174 1.92 -17.74 5.74
CA ASP A 174 1.98 -17.23 4.37
C ASP A 174 2.81 -15.93 4.29
N MET A 175 3.48 -15.57 5.39
CA MET A 175 4.31 -14.38 5.50
C MET A 175 5.76 -14.73 5.80
N LEU A 176 6.64 -13.82 5.46
CA LEU A 176 8.06 -13.87 5.76
C LEU A 176 8.45 -12.68 6.65
N PHE A 177 9.47 -12.87 7.46
CA PHE A 177 10.20 -11.76 8.05
C PHE A 177 11.28 -11.31 7.08
N VAL A 178 11.29 -10.04 6.77
CA VAL A 178 12.34 -9.41 5.97
C VAL A 178 13.03 -8.32 6.77
N ASN A 179 14.27 -8.01 6.42
CA ASN A 179 15.04 -6.95 7.04
C ASN A 179 15.15 -5.78 6.06
N TYR A 180 14.65 -4.62 6.48
CA TYR A 180 14.86 -3.37 5.75
C TYR A 180 15.86 -2.52 6.51
N GLU A 181 16.91 -2.10 5.83
CA GLU A 181 17.97 -1.29 6.41
C GLU A 181 17.85 0.16 5.95
N ALA A 182 18.11 1.11 6.86
CA ALA A 182 18.34 2.48 6.45
C ALA A 182 19.57 2.55 5.52
N PRO A 183 19.63 3.50 4.57
CA PRO A 183 20.72 3.58 3.60
C PRO A 183 22.13 3.68 4.21
N ASP A 184 22.24 4.20 5.41
CA ASP A 184 23.50 4.30 6.16
C ASP A 184 23.80 3.06 7.05
N GLY A 185 22.88 2.07 7.06
CA GLY A 185 23.01 0.85 7.86
C GLY A 185 22.79 1.05 9.37
N SER A 186 22.47 2.26 9.84
CA SER A 186 22.34 2.59 11.26
C SER A 186 21.13 1.99 11.93
N LYS A 187 20.07 1.75 11.16
CA LYS A 187 18.78 1.22 11.62
C LYS A 187 18.25 0.17 10.69
N ARG A 188 17.49 -0.76 11.22
CA ARG A 188 16.84 -1.79 10.42
C ARG A 188 15.53 -2.27 11.03
N HIS A 189 14.57 -2.60 10.17
CA HIS A 189 13.44 -3.42 10.54
C HIS A 189 13.89 -4.88 10.53
N ASN A 190 14.16 -5.47 11.68
CA ASN A 190 14.68 -6.84 11.77
C ASN A 190 13.57 -7.90 11.68
N ARG A 191 12.33 -7.51 11.84
CA ARG A 191 11.16 -8.40 11.85
C ARG A 191 9.97 -7.77 11.15
N LEU A 192 10.21 -7.24 9.96
CA LEU A 192 9.13 -6.72 9.14
C LEU A 192 8.36 -7.89 8.56
N TRP A 193 7.08 -7.99 8.91
CA TRP A 193 6.16 -8.91 8.28
C TRP A 193 5.93 -8.52 6.83
N ASN A 194 6.15 -9.47 5.91
CA ASN A 194 5.93 -9.27 4.48
C ASN A 194 5.12 -10.43 3.91
N GLY A 195 3.97 -10.15 3.31
CA GLY A 195 3.09 -11.13 2.70
C GLY A 195 2.48 -10.65 1.39
N GLY A 196 2.11 -11.60 0.54
CA GLY A 196 1.45 -11.33 -0.75
C GLY A 196 0.12 -12.07 -0.93
N ASN A 197 -0.38 -12.70 0.13
CA ASN A 197 -1.59 -13.52 0.08
C ASN A 197 -2.64 -13.07 1.13
N GLY A 198 -2.64 -11.78 1.44
CA GLY A 198 -3.64 -11.18 2.30
C GLY A 198 -5.03 -11.17 1.65
N TRP A 199 -6.05 -11.07 2.47
CA TRP A 199 -7.44 -10.87 2.05
C TRP A 199 -8.14 -9.91 3.01
N GLY A 200 -9.24 -9.33 2.55
CA GLY A 200 -9.97 -8.40 3.40
C GLY A 200 -11.06 -7.64 2.69
N THR A 201 -11.43 -6.51 3.26
CA THR A 201 -12.46 -5.63 2.72
C THR A 201 -11.99 -4.20 2.69
N VAL A 202 -12.44 -3.46 1.68
CA VAL A 202 -12.29 -2.00 1.60
C VAL A 202 -13.67 -1.38 1.42
N LYS A 203 -14.06 -0.49 2.32
CA LYS A 203 -15.27 0.33 2.21
C LYS A 203 -14.89 1.73 1.77
N LEU A 204 -15.50 2.18 0.70
CA LEU A 204 -15.27 3.50 0.12
C LEU A 204 -16.52 4.36 0.25
N TYR A 205 -16.37 5.57 0.73
CA TYR A 205 -17.46 6.52 0.93
C TYR A 205 -17.15 7.86 0.25
N ASP A 206 -18.13 8.43 -0.41
CA ASP A 206 -18.17 9.86 -0.74
C ASP A 206 -18.69 10.66 0.45
N LYS A 207 -18.20 11.88 0.61
CA LYS A 207 -18.76 12.87 1.55
C LYS A 207 -19.59 13.89 0.80
N LYS A 208 -20.87 13.99 1.15
CA LYS A 208 -21.79 15.00 0.61
C LYS A 208 -22.59 15.61 1.75
N ASP A 209 -22.59 16.92 1.84
CA ASP A 209 -23.36 17.68 2.84
C ASP A 209 -23.13 17.18 4.29
N GLY A 210 -21.89 16.83 4.61
CA GLY A 210 -21.50 16.32 5.93
C GLY A 210 -21.88 14.85 6.19
N GLN A 211 -22.49 14.17 5.23
CA GLN A 211 -22.87 12.76 5.33
C GLN A 211 -21.92 11.86 4.56
N LEU A 212 -21.69 10.65 5.08
CA LEU A 212 -20.98 9.58 4.41
C LEU A 212 -21.96 8.75 3.57
N ILE A 213 -21.70 8.67 2.28
CA ILE A 213 -22.49 7.86 1.35
C ILE A 213 -21.60 6.73 0.86
N LEU A 214 -21.98 5.49 1.17
CA LEU A 214 -21.23 4.30 0.73
C LEU A 214 -21.26 4.22 -0.81
N VAL A 215 -20.08 4.31 -1.41
CA VAL A 215 -19.87 4.09 -2.84
C VAL A 215 -19.90 2.61 -3.13
N ASP A 216 -19.06 1.85 -2.43
CA ASP A 216 -19.01 0.39 -2.50
C ASP A 216 -18.30 -0.19 -1.26
N GLU A 217 -18.57 -1.46 -1.01
CA GLU A 217 -17.76 -2.35 -0.18
C GLU A 217 -17.18 -3.41 -1.10
N VAL A 218 -15.85 -3.52 -1.14
CA VAL A 218 -15.17 -4.46 -2.02
C VAL A 218 -14.45 -5.55 -1.21
N GLU A 219 -14.53 -6.77 -1.70
CA GLU A 219 -13.69 -7.87 -1.24
C GLU A 219 -12.35 -7.78 -1.97
N ALA A 220 -11.27 -7.78 -1.23
CA ALA A 220 -9.91 -7.75 -1.74
C ALA A 220 -9.21 -9.08 -1.46
N THR A 221 -8.50 -9.60 -2.45
CA THR A 221 -7.68 -10.81 -2.34
C THR A 221 -6.30 -10.55 -2.91
N HIS A 222 -5.35 -11.47 -2.65
CA HIS A 222 -3.95 -11.32 -3.08
C HIS A 222 -3.38 -9.96 -2.67
N ILE A 223 -3.71 -9.54 -1.43
CA ILE A 223 -3.21 -8.27 -0.90
C ILE A 223 -1.74 -8.46 -0.54
N GLY A 224 -0.88 -7.60 -1.13
CA GLY A 224 0.44 -7.34 -0.60
C GLY A 224 0.28 -6.61 0.73
N CYS A 225 0.91 -7.11 1.79
CA CYS A 225 0.74 -6.56 3.13
C CYS A 225 2.04 -6.61 3.93
N GLU A 226 2.39 -5.47 4.52
CA GLU A 226 3.60 -5.32 5.33
C GLU A 226 3.31 -4.59 6.63
N TYR A 227 4.06 -4.97 7.66
CA TYR A 227 4.21 -4.22 8.90
C TYR A 227 5.57 -4.47 9.53
N GLY A 228 6.20 -3.41 9.98
CA GLY A 228 7.45 -3.51 10.72
C GLY A 228 7.74 -2.29 11.57
N GLU A 229 8.56 -2.50 12.59
CA GLU A 229 9.08 -1.44 13.46
C GLU A 229 10.58 -1.61 13.60
N TYR A 230 11.30 -0.51 13.87
CA TYR A 230 12.69 -0.60 14.29
C TYR A 230 12.77 -1.20 15.69
N ASP A 231 13.81 -1.99 15.97
CA ASP A 231 14.00 -2.61 17.28
C ASP A 231 14.18 -1.57 18.41
N ASP A 232 14.66 -0.38 18.08
CA ASP A 232 14.93 0.71 19.04
C ASP A 232 13.69 1.55 19.38
N ASP A 233 12.56 1.36 18.68
CA ASP A 233 11.31 2.08 18.93
C ASP A 233 10.49 1.47 20.08
N LEU A 234 11.03 0.47 20.76
CA LEU A 234 10.44 -0.18 21.95
C LEU A 234 10.72 0.58 23.27
N HIS A 235 11.12 1.86 23.19
CA HIS A 235 11.39 2.72 24.36
C HIS A 235 10.53 3.98 24.39
#